data_d04dcf48acde759d4fe0a0841c08df5a
#
_entry.id   d04dcf48acde759d4fe0a0841c08df5a
#
_cell.length_a   1.000
_cell.length_b   1.000
_cell.length_c   1.000
_cell.angle_alpha   90.00
_cell.angle_beta   90.00
_cell.angle_gamma   90.00
#
_symmetry.space_group_name_H-M   'P 1'
#
loop_
_entity.id
_entity.type
_entity.pdbx_description
1 polymer ?
#
loop_
_entity_poly.entity_id
_entity_poly.type
_entity_poly.pdbx_seq_one_letter_code
_entity_poly.pdbx_strand_id
1 'polypeptide(L)'
;VLATADSHLSLFDNPVVEWTTQTSQWSMGDVMCSDHPVSVYLSMPASDEETLIVLLRVMMKQFLAVNMRHLSRDNRGRKKKHDCLIVADEFPALKRMKSYELLMKRFAQYGVKSFKTVQSFNDIDAAYTRYNTIRENCHVTVIFASADPTTQKQLSGMLGKDTEYRQMENLQGSRFGVMLGNKSIVTNEVHRDIVSPGDVREMEPGDEYLLVTGYPKFRAKKVRYDEEPVFRD
;
A
#
# COMPACT_ATOMS: atom_id res chain seq x y z
N VAL A 1 29.22 0.69 -25.04
CA VAL A 1 27.96 -0.03 -25.36
C VAL A 1 28.05 -1.47 -24.90
N LEU A 2 29.09 -2.25 -25.27
CA LEU A 2 29.24 -3.64 -24.86
C LEU A 2 29.39 -3.78 -23.33
N ALA A 3 30.29 -3.04 -22.70
CA ALA A 3 30.47 -3.06 -21.25
C ALA A 3 29.18 -2.70 -20.45
N THR A 4 28.33 -1.83 -21.00
CA THR A 4 27.03 -1.51 -20.41
C THR A 4 26.05 -2.67 -20.57
N ALA A 5 26.07 -3.35 -21.70
CA ALA A 5 25.24 -4.54 -21.91
C ALA A 5 25.64 -5.67 -20.96
N ASP A 6 26.95 -5.94 -20.85
CA ASP A 6 27.51 -6.96 -19.95
C ASP A 6 27.11 -6.67 -18.48
N SER A 7 27.21 -5.41 -18.03
CA SER A 7 26.78 -5.02 -16.68
C SER A 7 25.30 -5.28 -16.41
N HIS A 8 24.43 -5.18 -17.42
CA HIS A 8 22.99 -5.47 -17.25
C HIS A 8 22.67 -6.97 -17.40
N LEU A 9 23.52 -7.74 -18.04
CA LEU A 9 23.33 -9.17 -18.27
C LEU A 9 24.08 -10.04 -17.26
N SER A 10 24.97 -9.46 -16.46
CA SER A 10 25.77 -10.18 -15.45
C SER A 10 24.94 -10.97 -14.43
N LEU A 11 23.66 -10.61 -14.25
CA LEU A 11 22.72 -11.41 -13.46
C LEU A 11 22.61 -12.84 -13.98
N PHE A 12 22.63 -13.03 -15.31
CA PHE A 12 22.47 -14.33 -15.97
C PHE A 12 23.77 -15.15 -15.99
N ASP A 13 24.90 -14.57 -15.55
CA ASP A 13 26.16 -15.30 -15.33
C ASP A 13 26.10 -16.09 -13.99
N ASN A 14 25.11 -15.82 -13.14
CA ASN A 14 24.89 -16.60 -11.92
C ASN A 14 24.34 -17.99 -12.31
N PRO A 15 24.99 -19.09 -11.92
CA PRO A 15 24.60 -20.45 -12.34
C PRO A 15 23.18 -20.83 -11.89
N VAL A 16 22.71 -20.30 -10.76
CA VAL A 16 21.36 -20.57 -10.26
C VAL A 16 20.32 -19.85 -11.11
N VAL A 17 20.58 -18.60 -11.48
CA VAL A 17 19.70 -17.81 -12.36
C VAL A 17 19.67 -18.42 -13.75
N GLU A 18 20.84 -18.79 -14.30
CA GLU A 18 20.96 -19.47 -15.59
C GLU A 18 20.11 -20.75 -15.57
N TRP A 19 20.31 -21.63 -14.61
CA TRP A 19 19.59 -22.91 -14.51
C TRP A 19 18.09 -22.71 -14.36
N THR A 20 17.63 -21.76 -13.55
CA THR A 20 16.20 -21.52 -13.31
C THR A 20 15.48 -20.83 -14.47
N THR A 21 16.23 -20.14 -15.34
CA THR A 21 15.66 -19.40 -16.48
C THR A 21 15.82 -20.12 -17.84
N GLN A 22 16.53 -21.25 -17.90
CA GLN A 22 16.76 -22.02 -19.13
C GLN A 22 15.46 -22.53 -19.76
N THR A 23 14.47 -22.87 -18.96
CA THR A 23 13.22 -23.44 -19.44
C THR A 23 12.03 -22.69 -18.88
N SER A 24 10.93 -22.62 -19.66
CA SER A 24 9.66 -22.06 -19.22
C SER A 24 8.62 -23.18 -19.15
N GLN A 25 8.18 -23.50 -17.94
CA GLN A 25 7.13 -24.49 -17.69
C GLN A 25 5.73 -23.88 -17.78
N TRP A 26 5.62 -22.57 -17.72
CA TRP A 26 4.40 -21.80 -17.77
C TRP A 26 4.61 -20.45 -18.45
N SER A 27 3.56 -19.75 -18.79
CA SER A 27 3.61 -18.40 -19.37
C SER A 27 2.88 -17.40 -18.51
N MET A 28 3.24 -16.11 -18.59
CA MET A 28 2.59 -15.04 -17.83
C MET A 28 1.09 -14.93 -18.11
N GLY A 29 0.60 -15.39 -19.28
CA GLY A 29 -0.81 -15.43 -19.61
C GLY A 29 -1.57 -16.55 -18.90
N ASP A 30 -0.90 -17.62 -18.48
CA ASP A 30 -1.55 -18.75 -17.81
C ASP A 30 -2.17 -18.34 -16.47
N VAL A 31 -1.57 -17.34 -15.80
CA VAL A 31 -2.09 -16.79 -14.55
C VAL A 31 -3.55 -16.35 -14.66
N MET A 32 -3.95 -15.81 -15.82
CA MET A 32 -5.32 -15.31 -16.03
C MET A 32 -6.13 -16.13 -17.03
N CYS A 33 -5.50 -17.00 -17.83
CA CYS A 33 -6.15 -17.69 -18.96
C CYS A 33 -6.28 -19.20 -18.79
N SER A 34 -5.66 -19.80 -17.77
CA SER A 34 -5.78 -21.25 -17.50
C SER A 34 -7.21 -21.65 -17.13
N ASP A 35 -7.52 -22.94 -17.25
CA ASP A 35 -8.83 -23.48 -16.88
C ASP A 35 -9.06 -23.39 -15.38
N HIS A 36 -8.03 -23.61 -14.59
CA HIS A 36 -8.05 -23.50 -13.13
C HIS A 36 -7.28 -22.28 -12.66
N PRO A 37 -7.65 -21.70 -11.49
CA PRO A 37 -6.87 -20.62 -10.88
C PRO A 37 -5.42 -21.04 -10.63
N VAL A 38 -4.48 -20.14 -10.88
CA VAL A 38 -3.05 -20.37 -10.73
C VAL A 38 -2.48 -19.42 -9.70
N SER A 39 -1.69 -19.94 -8.76
CA SER A 39 -0.89 -19.13 -7.82
C SER A 39 0.58 -19.24 -8.18
N VAL A 40 1.25 -18.09 -8.29
CA VAL A 40 2.68 -18.00 -8.57
C VAL A 40 3.36 -17.32 -7.40
N TYR A 41 4.31 -18.01 -6.79
CA TYR A 41 5.10 -17.48 -5.67
C TYR A 41 6.50 -17.17 -6.16
N LEU A 42 6.91 -15.91 -5.99
CA LEU A 42 8.25 -15.43 -6.33
C LEU A 42 8.95 -15.08 -5.02
N SER A 43 9.76 -16.01 -4.53
CA SER A 43 10.48 -15.86 -3.27
C SER A 43 11.99 -15.71 -3.54
N MET A 44 12.62 -14.80 -2.80
CA MET A 44 14.06 -14.57 -2.84
C MET A 44 14.65 -14.68 -1.43
N PRO A 45 15.83 -15.29 -1.27
CA PRO A 45 16.58 -15.15 -0.04
C PRO A 45 16.96 -13.68 0.21
N ALA A 46 16.88 -13.22 1.44
CA ALA A 46 17.25 -11.85 1.79
C ALA A 46 18.70 -11.49 1.42
N SER A 47 19.62 -12.49 1.47
CA SER A 47 21.00 -12.33 1.05
C SER A 47 21.19 -11.98 -0.43
N ASP A 48 20.25 -12.39 -1.28
CA ASP A 48 20.35 -12.29 -2.74
C ASP A 48 19.39 -11.24 -3.32
N GLU A 49 18.67 -10.54 -2.46
CA GLU A 49 17.64 -9.58 -2.85
C GLU A 49 18.18 -8.53 -3.84
N GLU A 50 19.34 -7.96 -3.55
CA GLU A 50 19.94 -6.92 -4.38
C GLU A 50 20.20 -7.38 -5.82
N THR A 51 20.57 -8.64 -5.99
CA THR A 51 20.85 -9.26 -7.27
C THR A 51 19.56 -9.72 -7.98
N LEU A 52 18.70 -10.43 -7.27
CA LEU A 52 17.52 -11.08 -7.85
C LEU A 52 16.34 -10.14 -8.06
N ILE A 53 16.32 -8.97 -7.42
CA ILE A 53 15.26 -7.97 -7.59
C ILE A 53 15.08 -7.56 -9.07
N VAL A 54 16.15 -7.57 -9.86
CA VAL A 54 16.12 -7.28 -11.30
C VAL A 54 15.27 -8.30 -12.03
N LEU A 55 15.42 -9.58 -11.70
CA LEU A 55 14.65 -10.68 -12.31
C LEU A 55 13.14 -10.53 -11.98
N LEU A 56 12.81 -10.29 -10.72
CA LEU A 56 11.41 -10.04 -10.30
C LEU A 56 10.79 -8.86 -11.06
N ARG A 57 11.53 -7.79 -11.21
CA ARG A 57 11.07 -6.61 -11.96
C ARG A 57 10.84 -6.92 -13.44
N VAL A 58 11.69 -7.76 -14.06
CA VAL A 58 11.50 -8.22 -15.43
C VAL A 58 10.25 -9.09 -15.52
N MET A 59 10.06 -10.05 -14.62
CA MET A 59 8.87 -10.91 -14.58
C MET A 59 7.58 -10.08 -14.38
N MET A 60 7.59 -9.10 -13.49
CA MET A 60 6.45 -8.20 -13.30
C MET A 60 6.14 -7.38 -14.56
N LYS A 61 7.17 -6.86 -15.24
CA LYS A 61 6.98 -6.15 -16.52
C LYS A 61 6.40 -7.07 -17.59
N GLN A 62 6.86 -8.30 -17.68
CA GLN A 62 6.33 -9.29 -18.62
C GLN A 62 4.87 -9.62 -18.31
N PHE A 63 4.54 -9.83 -17.04
CA PHE A 63 3.16 -10.05 -16.62
C PHE A 63 2.23 -8.91 -17.08
N LEU A 64 2.62 -7.66 -16.80
CA LEU A 64 1.85 -6.50 -17.21
C LEU A 64 1.74 -6.39 -18.74
N ALA A 65 2.84 -6.60 -19.46
CA ALA A 65 2.84 -6.52 -20.92
C ALA A 65 1.96 -7.58 -21.59
N VAL A 66 1.89 -8.78 -21.02
CA VAL A 66 1.08 -9.89 -21.54
C VAL A 66 -0.40 -9.69 -21.21
N ASN A 67 -0.72 -9.37 -19.97
CA ASN A 67 -2.08 -9.38 -19.47
C ASN A 67 -2.81 -8.03 -19.56
N MET A 68 -2.10 -6.94 -19.77
CA MET A 68 -2.70 -5.61 -19.89
C MET A 68 -2.71 -5.05 -21.31
N ARG A 69 -2.46 -5.87 -22.31
CA ARG A 69 -2.56 -5.45 -23.72
C ARG A 69 -4.00 -5.40 -24.21
N HIS A 70 -4.83 -6.36 -23.80
CA HIS A 70 -6.25 -6.45 -24.14
C HIS A 70 -7.08 -6.63 -22.86
N LEU A 71 -8.31 -6.09 -22.85
CA LEU A 71 -9.16 -6.14 -21.66
C LEU A 71 -9.53 -7.58 -21.28
N SER A 72 -9.98 -8.37 -22.26
CA SER A 72 -10.54 -9.73 -22.05
C SER A 72 -9.64 -10.87 -22.53
N ARG A 73 -8.46 -10.56 -23.05
CA ARG A 73 -7.54 -11.55 -23.64
C ARG A 73 -6.10 -11.23 -23.25
N ASP A 74 -5.24 -12.25 -23.30
CA ASP A 74 -3.79 -12.06 -23.22
C ASP A 74 -3.19 -11.58 -24.56
N ASN A 75 -1.87 -11.43 -24.63
CA ASN A 75 -1.17 -11.00 -25.83
C ASN A 75 -1.18 -12.06 -26.96
N ARG A 76 -1.53 -13.31 -26.66
CA ARG A 76 -1.69 -14.42 -27.63
C ARG A 76 -3.14 -14.62 -28.05
N GLY A 77 -4.08 -13.79 -27.58
CA GLY A 77 -5.49 -13.86 -27.92
C GLY A 77 -6.31 -14.86 -27.06
N ARG A 78 -5.72 -15.52 -26.06
CA ARG A 78 -6.42 -16.41 -25.14
C ARG A 78 -7.35 -15.62 -24.23
N LYS A 79 -8.58 -16.09 -24.03
CA LYS A 79 -9.58 -15.44 -23.17
C LYS A 79 -9.15 -15.54 -21.70
N LYS A 80 -9.21 -14.44 -20.99
CA LYS A 80 -9.03 -14.41 -19.54
C LYS A 80 -10.24 -15.07 -18.88
N LYS A 81 -9.98 -15.93 -17.91
CA LYS A 81 -10.97 -16.69 -17.13
C LYS A 81 -10.99 -16.27 -15.67
N HIS A 82 -9.88 -15.71 -15.19
CA HIS A 82 -9.69 -15.33 -13.81
C HIS A 82 -9.16 -13.90 -13.70
N ASP A 83 -9.59 -13.20 -12.67
CA ASP A 83 -8.91 -11.98 -12.19
C ASP A 83 -7.60 -12.40 -11.50
N CYS A 84 -6.62 -11.48 -11.50
CA CYS A 84 -5.34 -11.69 -10.83
C CYS A 84 -5.16 -10.71 -9.67
N LEU A 85 -4.79 -11.21 -8.51
CA LEU A 85 -4.33 -10.41 -7.38
C LEU A 85 -2.81 -10.46 -7.31
N ILE A 86 -2.16 -9.32 -7.47
CA ILE A 86 -0.73 -9.15 -7.21
C ILE A 86 -0.58 -8.83 -5.73
N VAL A 87 0.08 -9.71 -4.99
CA VAL A 87 0.46 -9.46 -3.59
C VAL A 87 1.94 -9.12 -3.56
N ALA A 88 2.27 -7.90 -3.16
CA ALA A 88 3.64 -7.43 -3.03
C ALA A 88 3.92 -7.15 -1.56
N ASP A 89 4.50 -8.11 -0.89
CA ASP A 89 5.04 -7.96 0.44
C ASP A 89 6.32 -7.11 0.36
N GLU A 90 6.43 -6.09 1.20
CA GLU A 90 7.47 -5.07 1.14
C GLU A 90 7.59 -4.42 -0.27
N PHE A 91 6.48 -3.83 -0.73
CA PHE A 91 6.40 -3.25 -2.08
C PHE A 91 7.54 -2.28 -2.43
N PRO A 92 8.05 -1.41 -1.52
CA PRO A 92 9.18 -0.52 -1.81
C PRO A 92 10.48 -1.24 -2.16
N ALA A 93 10.69 -2.48 -1.70
CA ALA A 93 11.86 -3.28 -2.04
C ALA A 93 11.99 -3.51 -3.55
N LEU A 94 10.87 -3.58 -4.27
CA LEU A 94 10.85 -3.66 -5.75
C LEU A 94 11.46 -2.43 -6.43
N LYS A 95 11.79 -1.36 -5.69
CA LYS A 95 12.27 -0.09 -6.21
C LYS A 95 11.29 0.50 -7.26
N ARG A 96 11.62 1.60 -7.88
CA ARG A 96 10.71 2.26 -8.82
C ARG A 96 10.47 1.47 -10.09
N MET A 97 9.23 1.11 -10.35
CA MET A 97 8.76 0.53 -11.61
C MET A 97 7.79 1.48 -12.30
N LYS A 98 8.28 2.35 -13.18
CA LYS A 98 7.46 3.37 -13.89
C LYS A 98 6.26 2.75 -14.61
N SER A 99 6.43 1.61 -15.26
CA SER A 99 5.34 0.91 -15.94
C SER A 99 4.23 0.46 -14.99
N TYR A 100 4.59 -0.04 -13.81
CA TYR A 100 3.64 -0.42 -12.79
C TYR A 100 2.84 0.81 -12.28
N GLU A 101 3.53 1.88 -11.93
CA GLU A 101 2.93 3.14 -11.48
C GLU A 101 1.93 3.71 -12.51
N LEU A 102 2.31 3.74 -13.78
CA LEU A 102 1.45 4.24 -14.86
C LEU A 102 0.23 3.34 -15.12
N LEU A 103 0.41 2.02 -15.07
CA LEU A 103 -0.63 1.05 -15.40
C LEU A 103 -1.58 0.79 -14.23
N MET A 104 -1.15 1.04 -12.99
CA MET A 104 -1.94 0.80 -11.79
C MET A 104 -3.34 1.45 -11.82
N LYS A 105 -3.44 2.64 -12.40
CA LYS A 105 -4.71 3.36 -12.60
C LYS A 105 -5.74 2.58 -13.44
N ARG A 106 -5.29 1.60 -14.22
CA ARG A 106 -6.11 0.81 -15.14
C ARG A 106 -6.21 -0.66 -14.76
N PHE A 107 -5.58 -1.09 -13.68
CA PHE A 107 -5.55 -2.49 -13.29
C PHE A 107 -6.93 -3.13 -13.25
N ALA A 108 -7.90 -2.47 -12.62
CA ALA A 108 -9.26 -2.99 -12.48
C ALA A 108 -9.93 -3.30 -13.85
N GLN A 109 -9.70 -2.47 -14.87
CA GLN A 109 -10.26 -2.67 -16.21
C GLN A 109 -9.73 -3.95 -16.89
N TYR A 110 -8.53 -4.38 -16.50
CA TYR A 110 -7.86 -5.56 -17.03
C TYR A 110 -8.04 -6.82 -16.15
N GLY A 111 -8.86 -6.72 -15.09
CA GLY A 111 -9.03 -7.81 -14.12
C GLY A 111 -7.82 -8.01 -13.21
N VAL A 112 -6.98 -6.98 -13.04
CA VAL A 112 -5.83 -7.01 -12.15
C VAL A 112 -6.15 -6.20 -10.90
N LYS A 113 -5.84 -6.76 -9.74
CA LYS A 113 -5.89 -6.10 -8.43
C LYS A 113 -4.51 -6.14 -7.81
N SER A 114 -4.21 -5.24 -6.90
CA SER A 114 -2.93 -5.30 -6.19
C SER A 114 -3.09 -4.99 -4.71
N PHE A 115 -2.48 -5.82 -3.91
CA PHE A 115 -2.28 -5.65 -2.48
C PHE A 115 -0.80 -5.36 -2.23
N LYS A 116 -0.51 -4.33 -1.46
CA LYS A 116 0.86 -3.88 -1.19
C LYS A 116 1.01 -3.65 0.31
N THR A 117 2.06 -4.20 0.90
CA THR A 117 2.46 -3.87 2.26
C THR A 117 3.65 -2.93 2.24
N VAL A 118 3.70 -2.05 3.20
CA VAL A 118 4.79 -1.08 3.40
C VAL A 118 4.98 -0.85 4.89
N GLN A 119 6.21 -0.64 5.32
CA GLN A 119 6.50 -0.33 6.72
C GLN A 119 6.26 1.14 7.03
N SER A 120 6.56 2.03 6.07
CA SER A 120 6.32 3.46 6.21
C SER A 120 5.97 4.11 4.87
N PHE A 121 5.36 5.29 4.91
CA PHE A 121 5.17 6.10 3.70
C PHE A 121 6.48 6.68 3.17
N ASN A 122 7.48 6.86 4.04
CA ASN A 122 8.80 7.31 3.63
C ASN A 122 9.47 6.30 2.69
N ASP A 123 9.24 4.99 2.86
CA ASP A 123 9.79 3.96 1.98
C ASP A 123 9.20 4.06 0.57
N ILE A 124 7.89 4.34 0.47
CA ILE A 124 7.26 4.61 -0.83
C ILE A 124 7.85 5.88 -1.45
N ASP A 125 7.99 6.95 -0.67
CA ASP A 125 8.51 8.23 -1.15
C ASP A 125 9.98 8.13 -1.57
N ALA A 126 10.78 7.32 -0.89
CA ALA A 126 12.15 7.02 -1.27
C ALA A 126 12.23 6.23 -2.60
N ALA A 127 11.37 5.22 -2.77
CA ALA A 127 11.35 4.39 -3.97
C ALA A 127 10.73 5.11 -5.19
N TYR A 128 9.63 5.85 -5.00
CA TYR A 128 8.79 6.41 -6.08
C TYR A 128 8.77 7.93 -6.17
N THR A 129 9.50 8.63 -5.32
CA THR A 129 9.47 10.08 -5.08
C THR A 129 8.22 10.54 -4.33
N ARG A 130 8.30 11.73 -3.71
CA ARG A 130 7.21 12.29 -2.91
C ARG A 130 5.91 12.57 -3.69
N TYR A 131 6.01 12.75 -4.99
CA TYR A 131 4.87 13.05 -5.88
C TYR A 131 4.37 11.80 -6.62
N ASN A 132 4.51 10.62 -6.02
CA ASN A 132 4.02 9.39 -6.61
C ASN A 132 2.48 9.28 -6.49
N THR A 133 1.90 8.51 -7.40
CA THR A 133 0.45 8.27 -7.41
C THR A 133 0.07 6.91 -6.83
N ILE A 134 1.01 6.20 -6.18
CA ILE A 134 0.76 4.85 -5.67
C ILE A 134 -0.34 4.86 -4.60
N ARG A 135 -0.23 5.77 -3.63
CA ARG A 135 -1.20 5.90 -2.53
C ARG A 135 -2.58 6.33 -3.01
N GLU A 136 -2.63 7.29 -3.91
CA GLU A 136 -3.88 7.84 -4.46
C GLU A 136 -4.70 6.79 -5.23
N ASN A 137 -4.03 5.78 -5.79
CA ASN A 137 -4.67 4.70 -6.52
C ASN A 137 -4.99 3.47 -5.64
N CYS A 138 -4.83 3.58 -4.31
CA CYS A 138 -5.28 2.58 -3.35
C CYS A 138 -6.67 2.96 -2.84
N HIS A 139 -7.70 2.19 -3.22
CA HIS A 139 -9.07 2.43 -2.78
C HIS A 139 -9.34 1.94 -1.36
N VAL A 140 -8.52 1.02 -0.89
CA VAL A 140 -8.55 0.47 0.46
C VAL A 140 -7.19 0.67 1.08
N THR A 141 -7.15 1.21 2.29
CA THR A 141 -5.93 1.36 3.09
C THR A 141 -6.17 0.77 4.47
N VAL A 142 -5.36 -0.21 4.83
CA VAL A 142 -5.33 -0.80 6.18
C VAL A 142 -4.19 -0.16 6.94
N ILE A 143 -4.47 0.34 8.14
CA ILE A 143 -3.52 1.09 8.97
C ILE A 143 -3.27 0.31 10.25
N PHE A 144 -2.01 0.02 10.49
CA PHE A 144 -1.49 -0.51 11.74
C PHE A 144 -0.72 0.55 12.51
N ALA A 145 -0.33 0.25 13.74
CA ALA A 145 0.58 1.09 14.51
C ALA A 145 1.87 1.37 13.71
N SER A 146 2.34 2.60 13.75
CA SER A 146 3.58 3.01 13.08
C SER A 146 4.52 3.73 14.04
N ALA A 147 5.82 3.42 13.97
CA ALA A 147 6.84 4.10 14.73
C ALA A 147 7.34 5.38 14.05
N ASP A 148 7.13 5.54 12.73
CA ASP A 148 7.60 6.70 11.95
C ASP A 148 6.71 7.93 12.18
N PRO A 149 7.26 9.07 12.71
CA PRO A 149 6.48 10.25 13.01
C PRO A 149 5.83 10.91 11.77
N THR A 150 6.46 10.78 10.59
CA THR A 150 5.91 11.33 9.35
C THR A 150 4.69 10.55 8.91
N THR A 151 4.79 9.22 8.94
CA THR A 151 3.69 8.30 8.68
C THR A 151 2.55 8.52 9.68
N GLN A 152 2.84 8.63 10.99
CA GLN A 152 1.82 8.92 12.01
C GLN A 152 1.00 10.16 11.70
N LYS A 153 1.65 11.28 11.33
CA LYS A 153 0.98 12.53 10.95
C LYS A 153 0.11 12.38 9.71
N GLN A 154 0.60 11.66 8.70
CA GLN A 154 -0.15 11.41 7.47
C GLN A 154 -1.37 10.53 7.73
N LEU A 155 -1.22 9.47 8.52
CA LEU A 155 -2.30 8.57 8.90
C LEU A 155 -3.37 9.29 9.75
N SER A 156 -2.95 10.09 10.74
CA SER A 156 -3.84 10.95 11.53
C SER A 156 -4.63 11.90 10.61
N GLY A 157 -3.96 12.54 9.65
CA GLY A 157 -4.62 13.41 8.66
C GLY A 157 -5.63 12.67 7.79
N MET A 158 -5.35 11.44 7.37
CA MET A 158 -6.28 10.59 6.61
C MET A 158 -7.50 10.17 7.43
N LEU A 159 -7.33 9.96 8.73
CA LEU A 159 -8.41 9.66 9.66
C LEU A 159 -9.29 10.88 9.96
N GLY A 160 -8.81 12.08 9.65
CA GLY A 160 -9.58 13.32 9.68
C GLY A 160 -9.67 13.99 11.04
N LYS A 161 -10.42 15.09 11.04
CA LYS A 161 -10.62 15.94 12.22
C LYS A 161 -12.09 15.98 12.60
N ASP A 162 -12.35 16.20 13.88
CA ASP A 162 -13.65 16.51 14.43
C ASP A 162 -13.67 17.94 14.96
N THR A 163 -14.86 18.53 15.03
CA THR A 163 -15.03 19.89 15.55
C THR A 163 -15.63 19.81 16.94
N GLU A 164 -14.83 20.17 17.94
CA GLU A 164 -15.26 20.25 19.32
C GLU A 164 -15.58 21.70 19.67
N TYR A 165 -16.79 21.94 20.18
CA TYR A 165 -17.18 23.26 20.65
C TYR A 165 -16.80 23.40 22.12
N ARG A 166 -15.80 24.24 22.42
CA ARG A 166 -15.42 24.57 23.80
C ARG A 166 -15.96 25.90 24.20
N GLN A 167 -16.78 25.91 25.27
CA GLN A 167 -17.20 27.12 25.91
C GLN A 167 -16.12 27.59 26.87
N MET A 168 -15.57 28.77 26.61
CA MET A 168 -14.69 29.45 27.53
C MET A 168 -15.46 30.56 28.25
N GLU A 169 -15.53 30.49 29.57
CA GLU A 169 -16.06 31.57 30.39
C GLU A 169 -14.96 32.61 30.61
N ASN A 170 -15.09 33.77 29.98
CA ASN A 170 -14.23 34.92 30.26
C ASN A 170 -14.88 35.76 31.38
N LEU A 171 -14.28 35.72 32.55
CA LEU A 171 -14.60 36.63 33.64
C LEU A 171 -13.79 37.93 33.43
N GLN A 172 -14.40 38.93 32.79
CA GLN A 172 -13.86 40.29 32.77
C GLN A 172 -14.41 41.06 33.97
N GLY A 173 -13.59 41.21 34.99
CA GLY A 173 -13.93 42.02 36.15
C GLY A 173 -12.67 42.66 36.77
N SER A 174 -12.70 43.98 36.94
CA SER A 174 -11.75 44.69 37.81
C SER A 174 -11.94 44.18 39.24
N ARG A 175 -10.87 44.20 40.06
CA ARG A 175 -10.83 43.70 41.44
C ARG A 175 -12.00 44.19 42.37
N PHE A 176 -12.72 45.21 41.97
CA PHE A 176 -13.88 45.78 42.69
C PHE A 176 -15.23 45.40 42.04
N GLY A 177 -15.29 44.77 40.86
CA GLY A 177 -16.49 44.51 40.10
C GLY A 177 -17.00 43.04 40.17
N VAL A 178 -16.52 42.24 41.11
CA VAL A 178 -16.86 40.79 41.21
C VAL A 178 -18.37 40.56 41.50
N MET A 179 -19.10 41.60 41.97
CA MET A 179 -20.54 41.50 42.27
C MET A 179 -21.47 41.83 41.07
N LEU A 180 -20.93 42.41 39.99
CA LEU A 180 -21.71 42.80 38.79
C LEU A 180 -20.98 42.37 37.49
N GLY A 181 -20.21 41.28 37.55
CA GLY A 181 -19.44 40.80 36.42
C GLY A 181 -20.30 40.28 35.27
N ASN A 182 -20.21 40.89 34.11
CA ASN A 182 -20.80 40.35 32.89
C ASN A 182 -20.05 39.06 32.51
N LYS A 183 -20.74 37.94 32.60
CA LYS A 183 -20.30 36.63 32.17
C LYS A 183 -20.40 36.59 30.63
N SER A 184 -19.29 36.64 29.93
CA SER A 184 -19.28 36.41 28.47
C SER A 184 -18.89 34.96 28.19
N ILE A 185 -19.80 34.21 27.61
CA ILE A 185 -19.54 32.85 27.14
C ILE A 185 -19.11 32.97 25.70
N VAL A 186 -17.83 32.68 25.44
CA VAL A 186 -17.30 32.57 24.07
C VAL A 186 -17.21 31.10 23.70
N THR A 187 -17.98 30.71 22.69
CA THR A 187 -17.88 29.36 22.11
C THR A 187 -16.81 29.36 21.04
N ASN A 188 -15.70 28.70 21.29
CA ASN A 188 -14.65 28.52 20.32
C ASN A 188 -14.76 27.14 19.67
N GLU A 189 -14.72 27.11 18.33
CA GLU A 189 -14.57 25.89 17.56
C GLU A 189 -13.10 25.44 17.62
N VAL A 190 -12.86 24.27 18.14
CA VAL A 190 -11.52 23.66 18.19
C VAL A 190 -11.53 22.42 17.32
N HIS A 191 -10.71 22.42 16.26
CA HIS A 191 -10.52 21.25 15.44
C HIS A 191 -9.56 20.29 16.15
N ARG A 192 -10.04 19.10 16.46
CA ARG A 192 -9.24 18.03 17.05
C ARG A 192 -9.10 16.88 16.08
N ASP A 193 -7.89 16.31 15.98
CA ASP A 193 -7.69 15.07 15.25
C ASP A 193 -8.54 13.96 15.89
N ILE A 194 -9.29 13.21 15.10
CA ILE A 194 -10.12 12.09 15.60
C ILE A 194 -9.22 11.00 16.17
N VAL A 195 -8.07 10.80 15.54
CA VAL A 195 -6.97 9.95 16.00
C VAL A 195 -5.71 10.79 15.88
N SER A 196 -5.09 11.12 17.00
CA SER A 196 -3.86 11.90 16.99
C SER A 196 -2.67 11.07 16.47
N PRO A 197 -1.57 11.69 16.06
CA PRO A 197 -0.36 10.95 15.71
C PRO A 197 0.14 10.05 16.84
N GLY A 198 -0.05 10.48 18.12
CA GLY A 198 0.26 9.67 19.30
C GLY A 198 -0.60 8.42 19.38
N ASP A 199 -1.92 8.55 19.15
CA ASP A 199 -2.84 7.40 19.17
C ASP A 199 -2.51 6.38 18.06
N VAL A 200 -2.01 6.83 16.91
CA VAL A 200 -1.53 5.92 15.85
C VAL A 200 -0.33 5.12 16.32
N ARG A 201 0.58 5.74 17.07
CA ARG A 201 1.74 5.06 17.64
C ARG A 201 1.36 4.06 18.73
N GLU A 202 0.42 4.42 19.58
CA GLU A 202 0.00 3.68 20.78
C GLU A 202 -1.16 2.72 20.48
N MET A 203 -1.52 2.55 19.21
CA MET A 203 -2.59 1.63 18.80
C MET A 203 -2.28 0.21 19.31
N GLU A 204 -3.29 -0.42 19.92
CA GLU A 204 -3.15 -1.79 20.41
C GLU A 204 -2.75 -2.75 19.29
N PRO A 205 -1.88 -3.74 19.57
CA PRO A 205 -1.38 -4.67 18.55
C PRO A 205 -2.47 -5.44 17.80
N GLY A 206 -3.62 -5.64 18.44
CA GLY A 206 -4.79 -6.32 17.83
C GLY A 206 -5.73 -5.42 17.05
N ASP A 207 -5.49 -4.12 16.98
CA ASP A 207 -6.37 -3.16 16.31
C ASP A 207 -5.82 -2.71 14.95
N GLU A 208 -6.75 -2.29 14.11
CA GLU A 208 -6.45 -1.67 12.81
C GLU A 208 -7.49 -0.61 12.46
N TYR A 209 -7.11 0.35 11.62
CA TYR A 209 -8.07 1.21 10.94
C TYR A 209 -8.17 0.81 9.47
N LEU A 210 -9.40 0.78 8.99
CA LEU A 210 -9.72 0.50 7.60
C LEU A 210 -10.33 1.76 6.96
N LEU A 211 -9.67 2.23 5.92
CA LEU A 211 -10.15 3.33 5.08
C LEU A 211 -10.55 2.78 3.72
N VAL A 212 -11.81 2.96 3.36
CA VAL A 212 -12.34 2.56 2.05
C VAL A 212 -12.90 3.82 1.38
N THR A 213 -12.45 4.12 0.17
CA THR A 213 -12.90 5.31 -0.56
C THR A 213 -14.42 5.29 -0.72
N GLY A 214 -15.09 6.37 -0.29
CA GLY A 214 -16.55 6.50 -0.32
C GLY A 214 -17.29 5.93 0.90
N TYR A 215 -16.59 5.40 1.88
CA TYR A 215 -17.16 4.89 3.12
C TYR A 215 -16.58 5.59 4.35
N PRO A 216 -17.31 5.62 5.48
CA PRO A 216 -16.75 6.05 6.75
C PRO A 216 -15.56 5.18 7.14
N LYS A 217 -14.63 5.74 7.90
CA LYS A 217 -13.52 5.00 8.49
C LYS A 217 -14.01 3.98 9.51
N PHE A 218 -13.35 2.83 9.56
CA PHE A 218 -13.67 1.76 10.50
C PHE A 218 -12.46 1.50 11.40
N ARG A 219 -12.71 1.27 12.70
CA ARG A 219 -11.76 0.60 13.59
C ARG A 219 -12.17 -0.85 13.68
N ALA A 220 -11.26 -1.77 13.43
CA ALA A 220 -11.49 -3.19 13.40
C ALA A 220 -10.45 -3.94 14.21
N LYS A 221 -10.69 -5.21 14.46
CA LYS A 221 -9.67 -6.13 15.00
C LYS A 221 -8.97 -6.82 13.85
N LYS A 222 -7.65 -6.96 13.98
CA LYS A 222 -6.83 -7.71 13.03
C LYS A 222 -7.28 -9.16 12.95
N VAL A 223 -7.41 -9.65 11.75
CA VAL A 223 -7.61 -11.08 11.52
C VAL A 223 -6.26 -11.79 11.66
N ARG A 224 -6.19 -12.77 12.52
CA ARG A 224 -5.00 -13.59 12.77
C ARG A 224 -5.23 -14.99 12.21
N TYR A 225 -4.40 -15.38 11.23
CA TYR A 225 -4.53 -16.66 10.54
C TYR A 225 -4.40 -17.88 11.49
N ASP A 226 -3.65 -17.72 12.59
CA ASP A 226 -3.42 -18.74 13.61
C ASP A 226 -4.57 -18.88 14.62
N GLU A 227 -5.45 -17.89 14.70
CA GLU A 227 -6.58 -17.85 15.63
C GLU A 227 -7.92 -18.09 14.94
N GLU A 228 -8.08 -17.65 13.70
CA GLU A 228 -9.34 -17.72 12.97
C GLU A 228 -9.63 -19.13 12.43
N PRO A 229 -10.82 -19.68 12.72
CA PRO A 229 -11.20 -21.05 12.30
C PRO A 229 -11.14 -21.25 10.78
N VAL A 230 -11.44 -20.21 9.99
CA VAL A 230 -11.47 -20.25 8.51
C VAL A 230 -10.10 -20.61 7.91
N PHE A 231 -9.00 -20.39 8.65
CA PHE A 231 -7.63 -20.67 8.17
C PHE A 231 -7.01 -21.93 8.79
N ARG A 232 -7.80 -22.73 9.56
CA ARG A 232 -7.30 -23.93 10.28
C ARG A 232 -7.50 -25.24 9.50
N ASP A 233 -8.09 -25.21 8.31
CA ASP A 233 -8.36 -26.38 7.47
C ASP A 233 -7.23 -26.68 6.47
#